data_847acb8901cff3372d5922f6d6b79e38
#
_entry.id   847acb8901cff3372d5922f6d6b79e38
#
_cell.length_a   1.000
_cell.length_b   1.000
_cell.length_c   1.000
_cell.angle_alpha   90.00
_cell.angle_beta   90.00
_cell.angle_gamma   90.00
#
_symmetry.space_group_name_H-M   'P 1'
#
loop_
_entity.id
_entity.type
_entity.pdbx_description
1 polymer ?
#
loop_
_entity_poly.entity_id
_entity_poly.type
_entity_poly.pdbx_seq_one_letter_code
_entity_poly.pdbx_strand_id
1 'polypeptide(L)'
;SWKFNKKMPKQWQIKYKNLTFNIKPMGFKHTGLFPEQAVNWDWMINKIKSEKREIKVLNLFAYTGGATVACASAGASVCHVDSSKGMTTWAKENIESSGLKDKPVRFIVDDVVKFVNREIRRGNKYDAVIMDPPSYGRGAKGEVWQFENNIYDLVELCTNVLSDNPLFFLINSYTTGISSKVLEDILNLTVAKKYKGKLESGEIGIPMENSSLVLPCGIYGRWEK
;
A
#
# COMPACT_ATOMS: atom_id res chain seq x y z
N SER A 1 -22.32 -4.38 -12.73
CA SER A 1 -23.02 -4.74 -11.47
C SER A 1 -22.80 -6.22 -11.14
N TRP A 2 -22.94 -6.58 -9.84
CA TRP A 2 -22.92 -7.97 -9.41
C TRP A 2 -24.22 -8.68 -9.80
N LYS A 3 -24.10 -9.90 -10.31
CA LYS A 3 -25.22 -10.83 -10.49
C LYS A 3 -25.09 -11.95 -9.46
N PHE A 4 -26.02 -11.99 -8.50
CA PHE A 4 -26.01 -13.01 -7.46
C PHE A 4 -26.82 -14.23 -7.92
N ASN A 5 -26.14 -15.36 -8.12
CA ASN A 5 -26.81 -16.62 -8.51
C ASN A 5 -27.37 -17.38 -7.29
N LYS A 6 -26.90 -17.03 -6.08
CA LYS A 6 -27.35 -17.60 -4.80
C LYS A 6 -27.36 -16.51 -3.73
N LYS A 7 -28.11 -16.73 -2.65
CA LYS A 7 -28.07 -15.86 -1.47
C LYS A 7 -26.67 -15.88 -0.88
N MET A 8 -26.06 -14.70 -0.73
CA MET A 8 -24.74 -14.53 -0.14
C MET A 8 -24.82 -13.72 1.15
N PRO A 9 -23.92 -13.92 2.11
CA PRO A 9 -23.79 -13.03 3.25
C PRO A 9 -23.42 -11.62 2.75
N LYS A 10 -23.82 -10.61 3.51
CA LYS A 10 -23.46 -9.21 3.19
C LYS A 10 -21.96 -8.95 3.29
N GLN A 11 -21.30 -9.69 4.17
CA GLN A 11 -19.85 -9.64 4.45
C GLN A 11 -19.40 -11.00 4.97
N TRP A 12 -18.16 -11.39 4.66
CA TRP A 12 -17.52 -12.59 5.22
C TRP A 12 -16.03 -12.34 5.40
N GLN A 13 -15.34 -13.28 6.03
CA GLN A 13 -13.91 -13.19 6.28
C GLN A 13 -13.14 -14.21 5.45
N ILE A 14 -11.95 -13.79 5.02
CA ILE A 14 -10.94 -14.67 4.45
C ILE A 14 -9.64 -14.52 5.25
N LYS A 15 -8.80 -15.54 5.20
CA LYS A 15 -7.52 -15.55 5.91
C LYS A 15 -6.36 -15.67 4.92
N TYR A 16 -5.29 -14.98 5.26
CA TYR A 16 -3.99 -15.17 4.65
C TYR A 16 -2.96 -15.34 5.78
N LYS A 17 -2.43 -16.56 5.95
CA LYS A 17 -1.59 -16.91 7.11
C LYS A 17 -2.32 -16.56 8.43
N ASN A 18 -1.75 -15.70 9.23
CA ASN A 18 -2.32 -15.21 10.50
C ASN A 18 -3.15 -13.93 10.36
N LEU A 19 -3.32 -13.41 9.14
CA LEU A 19 -4.09 -12.20 8.89
C LEU A 19 -5.52 -12.56 8.50
N THR A 20 -6.49 -11.75 8.94
CA THR A 20 -7.91 -11.92 8.65
C THR A 20 -8.46 -10.65 8.00
N PHE A 21 -9.11 -10.82 6.86
CA PHE A 21 -9.68 -9.71 6.10
C PHE A 21 -11.19 -9.88 5.95
N ASN A 22 -11.91 -8.82 6.22
CA ASN A 22 -13.34 -8.72 5.94
C ASN A 22 -13.51 -8.36 4.47
N ILE A 23 -14.35 -9.10 3.74
CA ILE A 23 -14.65 -8.83 2.33
C ILE A 23 -16.15 -8.78 2.09
N LYS A 24 -16.56 -7.97 1.14
CA LYS A 24 -17.96 -7.81 0.70
C LYS A 24 -18.01 -7.30 -0.73
N PRO A 25 -19.05 -7.65 -1.51
CA PRO A 25 -19.23 -7.08 -2.83
C PRO A 25 -19.40 -5.56 -2.78
N MET A 26 -18.65 -4.86 -3.62
CA MET A 26 -18.72 -3.40 -3.77
C MET A 26 -19.04 -3.01 -5.21
N GLY A 27 -19.18 -1.71 -5.45
CA GLY A 27 -19.16 -1.15 -6.80
C GLY A 27 -17.89 -1.52 -7.56
N PHE A 28 -17.92 -1.41 -8.87
CA PHE A 28 -16.81 -1.74 -9.79
C PHE A 28 -16.28 -3.19 -9.66
N LYS A 29 -17.11 -4.10 -9.14
CA LYS A 29 -16.79 -5.53 -8.92
C LYS A 29 -15.64 -5.78 -7.93
N HIS A 30 -15.27 -4.82 -7.11
CA HIS A 30 -14.29 -5.00 -6.05
C HIS A 30 -14.89 -5.75 -4.85
N THR A 31 -14.06 -6.43 -4.09
CA THR A 31 -14.45 -7.15 -2.87
C THR A 31 -13.78 -6.64 -1.59
N GLY A 32 -12.95 -5.62 -1.72
CA GLY A 32 -12.24 -5.02 -0.59
C GLY A 32 -10.85 -5.59 -0.35
N LEU A 33 -10.36 -6.50 -1.17
CA LEU A 33 -9.00 -7.01 -1.09
C LEU A 33 -8.45 -7.30 -2.48
N PHE A 34 -7.16 -7.13 -2.64
CA PHE A 34 -6.35 -7.47 -3.79
C PHE A 34 -5.37 -8.59 -3.39
N PRO A 35 -5.72 -9.87 -3.64
CA PRO A 35 -4.96 -11.00 -3.12
C PRO A 35 -3.54 -11.12 -3.70
N GLU A 36 -3.30 -10.62 -4.89
CA GLU A 36 -1.97 -10.55 -5.52
C GLU A 36 -0.97 -9.72 -4.71
N GLN A 37 -1.45 -8.80 -3.89
CA GLN A 37 -0.61 -7.99 -2.99
C GLN A 37 0.02 -8.83 -1.86
N ALA A 38 -0.38 -10.08 -1.68
CA ALA A 38 0.20 -10.97 -0.68
C ALA A 38 1.73 -11.13 -0.84
N VAL A 39 2.24 -11.09 -2.07
CA VAL A 39 3.68 -11.09 -2.37
C VAL A 39 4.38 -9.89 -1.72
N ASN A 40 3.77 -8.72 -1.81
CA ASN A 40 4.28 -7.50 -1.18
C ASN A 40 4.12 -7.54 0.34
N TRP A 41 3.02 -8.09 0.86
CA TRP A 41 2.83 -8.24 2.31
C TRP A 41 3.92 -9.12 2.92
N ASP A 42 4.23 -10.26 2.31
CA ASP A 42 5.29 -11.15 2.79
C ASP A 42 6.67 -10.47 2.76
N TRP A 43 6.98 -9.77 1.68
CA TRP A 43 8.21 -9.02 1.56
C TRP A 43 8.34 -7.95 2.66
N MET A 44 7.31 -7.12 2.86
CA MET A 44 7.31 -6.09 3.90
C MET A 44 7.42 -6.68 5.31
N ILE A 45 6.67 -7.76 5.60
CA ILE A 45 6.73 -8.46 6.88
C ILE A 45 8.16 -8.94 7.16
N ASN A 46 8.81 -9.56 6.18
CA ASN A 46 10.18 -10.05 6.34
C ASN A 46 11.16 -8.91 6.57
N LYS A 47 11.05 -7.80 5.83
CA LYS A 47 11.91 -6.63 6.01
C LYS A 47 11.74 -6.00 7.40
N ILE A 48 10.51 -5.82 7.86
CA ILE A 48 10.24 -5.24 9.18
C ILE A 48 10.76 -6.16 10.29
N LYS A 49 10.52 -7.46 10.20
CA LYS A 49 10.95 -8.44 11.20
C LYS A 49 12.47 -8.63 11.27
N SER A 50 13.21 -8.33 10.21
CA SER A 50 14.67 -8.40 10.21
C SER A 50 15.33 -7.26 10.99
N GLU A 51 14.59 -6.18 11.26
CA GLU A 51 15.08 -5.03 12.01
C GLU A 51 14.93 -5.23 13.53
N LYS A 52 15.95 -4.74 14.27
CA LYS A 52 15.93 -4.78 15.75
C LYS A 52 15.41 -3.48 16.38
N ARG A 53 15.01 -2.52 15.55
CA ARG A 53 14.48 -1.22 15.95
C ARG A 53 13.00 -1.09 15.62
N GLU A 54 12.32 -0.15 16.23
CA GLU A 54 10.98 0.23 15.83
C GLU A 54 10.97 0.77 14.41
N ILE A 55 10.03 0.30 13.59
CA ILE A 55 9.84 0.72 12.20
C ILE A 55 8.55 1.52 12.09
N LYS A 56 8.64 2.73 11.53
CA LYS A 56 7.52 3.60 11.24
C LYS A 56 7.19 3.55 9.76
N VAL A 57 6.01 3.09 9.42
CA VAL A 57 5.53 2.92 8.04
C VAL A 57 4.48 3.96 7.69
N LEU A 58 4.65 4.65 6.57
CA LEU A 58 3.63 5.48 5.94
C LEU A 58 3.00 4.72 4.78
N ASN A 59 1.71 4.39 4.90
CA ASN A 59 0.93 3.73 3.86
C ASN A 59 -0.05 4.73 3.24
N LEU A 60 0.16 5.07 1.99
CA LEU A 60 -0.59 6.05 1.20
C LEU A 60 -1.49 5.34 0.19
N PHE A 61 -2.68 5.91 -0.09
CA PHE A 61 -3.75 5.25 -0.86
C PHE A 61 -4.08 3.88 -0.25
N ALA A 62 -4.19 3.86 1.07
CA ALA A 62 -4.07 2.64 1.85
C ALA A 62 -5.31 1.74 1.79
N TYR A 63 -6.40 2.19 1.13
CA TYR A 63 -7.63 1.44 0.85
C TYR A 63 -8.19 0.77 2.10
N THR A 64 -8.52 -0.54 2.03
CA THR A 64 -9.03 -1.33 3.16
C THR A 64 -7.93 -1.86 4.08
N GLY A 65 -6.67 -1.43 3.88
CA GLY A 65 -5.57 -1.64 4.81
C GLY A 65 -4.86 -2.98 4.70
N GLY A 66 -4.85 -3.67 3.56
CA GLY A 66 -4.09 -4.93 3.42
C GLY A 66 -2.63 -4.78 3.82
N ALA A 67 -1.91 -3.80 3.26
CA ALA A 67 -0.52 -3.50 3.63
C ALA A 67 -0.39 -2.99 5.08
N THR A 68 -1.38 -2.23 5.58
CA THR A 68 -1.41 -1.76 6.97
C THR A 68 -1.46 -2.93 7.96
N VAL A 69 -2.35 -3.90 7.72
CA VAL A 69 -2.48 -5.11 8.53
C VAL A 69 -1.18 -5.92 8.50
N ALA A 70 -0.60 -6.09 7.32
CA ALA A 70 0.67 -6.81 7.15
C ALA A 70 1.81 -6.16 7.96
N CYS A 71 2.02 -4.85 7.80
CA CYS A 71 3.07 -4.12 8.52
C CYS A 71 2.84 -4.11 10.04
N ALA A 72 1.61 -3.89 10.51
CA ALA A 72 1.26 -3.91 11.93
C ALA A 72 1.48 -5.31 12.55
N SER A 73 1.20 -6.38 11.81
CA SER A 73 1.45 -7.76 12.25
C SER A 73 2.92 -8.08 12.44
N ALA A 74 3.78 -7.38 11.69
CA ALA A 74 5.24 -7.49 11.79
C ALA A 74 5.83 -6.64 12.94
N GLY A 75 5.01 -5.82 13.62
CA GLY A 75 5.40 -4.98 14.75
C GLY A 75 5.68 -3.51 14.40
N ALA A 76 5.41 -3.08 13.19
CA ALA A 76 5.60 -1.68 12.81
C ALA A 76 4.51 -0.76 13.39
N SER A 77 4.89 0.50 13.65
CA SER A 77 3.97 1.61 13.81
C SER A 77 3.52 2.09 12.44
N VAL A 78 2.22 2.11 12.15
CA VAL A 78 1.71 2.40 10.79
C VAL A 78 0.85 3.65 10.77
N CYS A 79 1.15 4.57 9.86
CA CYS A 79 0.26 5.66 9.49
C CYS A 79 -0.47 5.29 8.19
N HIS A 80 -1.75 4.97 8.31
CA HIS A 80 -2.66 4.62 7.22
C HIS A 80 -3.37 5.88 6.72
N VAL A 81 -3.19 6.22 5.46
CA VAL A 81 -3.77 7.42 4.84
C VAL A 81 -4.60 7.03 3.61
N ASP A 82 -5.87 7.38 3.63
CA ASP A 82 -6.77 7.21 2.50
C ASP A 82 -7.79 8.36 2.48
N SER A 83 -8.21 8.81 1.31
CA SER A 83 -9.18 9.89 1.17
C SER A 83 -10.62 9.45 1.49
N SER A 84 -10.90 8.15 1.48
CA SER A 84 -12.22 7.58 1.72
C SER A 84 -12.40 7.19 3.19
N LYS A 85 -13.34 7.87 3.87
CA LYS A 85 -13.73 7.49 5.24
C LYS A 85 -14.23 6.05 5.33
N GLY A 86 -14.96 5.57 4.30
CA GLY A 86 -15.48 4.20 4.28
C GLY A 86 -14.36 3.16 4.22
N MET A 87 -13.33 3.40 3.38
CA MET A 87 -12.17 2.51 3.27
C MET A 87 -11.35 2.52 4.56
N THR A 88 -11.12 3.69 5.14
CA THR A 88 -10.42 3.82 6.43
C THR A 88 -11.16 3.12 7.58
N THR A 89 -12.50 3.17 7.60
CA THR A 89 -13.30 2.42 8.59
C THR A 89 -13.11 0.92 8.40
N TRP A 90 -13.17 0.45 7.16
CA TRP A 90 -12.96 -0.96 6.84
C TRP A 90 -11.53 -1.44 7.19
N ALA A 91 -10.53 -0.59 7.00
CA ALA A 91 -9.17 -0.89 7.43
C ALA A 91 -9.06 -1.11 8.95
N LYS A 92 -9.80 -0.32 9.76
CA LYS A 92 -9.90 -0.55 11.21
C LYS A 92 -10.55 -1.90 11.53
N GLU A 93 -11.62 -2.27 10.84
CA GLU A 93 -12.27 -3.58 10.99
C GLU A 93 -11.29 -4.72 10.66
N ASN A 94 -10.44 -4.57 9.65
CA ASN A 94 -9.43 -5.56 9.27
C ASN A 94 -8.32 -5.69 10.32
N ILE A 95 -7.88 -4.58 10.91
CA ILE A 95 -6.93 -4.57 12.04
C ILE A 95 -7.53 -5.31 13.25
N GLU A 96 -8.78 -5.03 13.60
CA GLU A 96 -9.48 -5.70 14.70
C GLU A 96 -9.68 -7.20 14.44
N SER A 97 -10.14 -7.55 13.24
CA SER A 97 -10.35 -8.96 12.85
C SER A 97 -9.06 -9.78 12.79
N SER A 98 -7.92 -9.12 12.57
CA SER A 98 -6.59 -9.73 12.62
C SER A 98 -5.99 -9.79 14.02
N GLY A 99 -6.73 -9.39 15.07
CA GLY A 99 -6.23 -9.38 16.46
C GLY A 99 -5.16 -8.33 16.74
N LEU A 100 -5.12 -7.25 15.95
CA LEU A 100 -4.07 -6.22 16.00
C LEU A 100 -4.58 -4.89 16.58
N LYS A 101 -5.71 -4.88 17.29
CA LYS A 101 -6.36 -3.67 17.81
C LYS A 101 -5.44 -2.80 18.67
N ASP A 102 -4.55 -3.42 19.44
CA ASP A 102 -3.63 -2.73 20.34
C ASP A 102 -2.30 -2.31 19.67
N LYS A 103 -2.16 -2.55 18.37
CA LYS A 103 -0.98 -2.13 17.63
C LYS A 103 -1.05 -0.64 17.29
N PRO A 104 0.11 0.04 17.21
CA PRO A 104 0.18 1.47 16.97
C PRO A 104 -0.15 1.81 15.51
N VAL A 105 -1.44 1.84 15.17
CA VAL A 105 -1.93 2.22 13.84
C VAL A 105 -2.71 3.53 13.93
N ARG A 106 -2.22 4.54 13.20
CA ARG A 106 -2.86 5.84 13.06
C ARG A 106 -3.63 5.90 11.75
N PHE A 107 -4.95 6.10 11.82
CA PHE A 107 -5.83 6.17 10.66
C PHE A 107 -6.16 7.61 10.32
N ILE A 108 -5.91 8.00 9.08
CA ILE A 108 -6.08 9.36 8.57
C ILE A 108 -7.00 9.32 7.34
N VAL A 109 -8.05 10.14 7.36
CA VAL A 109 -8.89 10.40 6.19
C VAL A 109 -8.47 11.74 5.61
N ASP A 110 -7.70 11.72 4.53
CA ASP A 110 -7.17 12.93 3.91
C ASP A 110 -6.63 12.69 2.49
N ASP A 111 -6.44 13.78 1.76
CA ASP A 111 -5.67 13.82 0.53
C ASP A 111 -4.19 13.52 0.82
N VAL A 112 -3.59 12.65 0.03
CA VAL A 112 -2.21 12.15 0.23
C VAL A 112 -1.19 13.28 0.14
N VAL A 113 -1.26 14.13 -0.88
CA VAL A 113 -0.29 15.22 -1.08
C VAL A 113 -0.39 16.25 0.05
N LYS A 114 -1.61 16.60 0.46
CA LYS A 114 -1.84 17.51 1.58
C LYS A 114 -1.32 16.92 2.89
N PHE A 115 -1.55 15.61 3.10
CA PHE A 115 -1.07 14.91 4.28
C PHE A 115 0.46 14.92 4.34
N VAL A 116 1.15 14.49 3.29
CA VAL A 116 2.61 14.46 3.23
C VAL A 116 3.22 15.85 3.47
N ASN A 117 2.69 16.89 2.85
CA ASN A 117 3.12 18.26 3.09
C ASN A 117 2.97 18.70 4.55
N ARG A 118 1.92 18.24 5.26
CA ARG A 118 1.77 18.52 6.70
C ARG A 118 2.79 17.76 7.53
N GLU A 119 3.08 16.50 7.20
CA GLU A 119 4.09 15.71 7.91
C GLU A 119 5.50 16.30 7.72
N ILE A 120 5.82 16.81 6.53
CA ILE A 120 7.07 17.56 6.28
C ILE A 120 7.17 18.77 7.21
N ARG A 121 6.13 19.62 7.26
CA ARG A 121 6.12 20.81 8.13
C ARG A 121 6.21 20.49 9.61
N ARG A 122 5.74 19.30 10.03
CA ARG A 122 5.79 18.81 11.41
C ARG A 122 7.13 18.14 11.74
N GLY A 123 7.98 17.92 10.75
CA GLY A 123 9.23 17.19 10.92
C GLY A 123 9.06 15.69 11.20
N ASN A 124 7.87 15.13 10.92
CA ASN A 124 7.62 13.69 11.10
C ASN A 124 8.38 12.88 10.06
N LYS A 125 8.96 11.75 10.50
CA LYS A 125 9.78 10.87 9.68
C LYS A 125 9.27 9.43 9.74
N TYR A 126 9.45 8.72 8.64
CA TYR A 126 9.05 7.33 8.44
C TYR A 126 10.22 6.52 7.89
N ASP A 127 10.31 5.27 8.33
CA ASP A 127 11.35 4.35 7.88
C ASP A 127 10.97 3.64 6.59
N ALA A 128 9.69 3.58 6.30
CA ALA A 128 9.19 3.00 5.06
C ALA A 128 7.99 3.78 4.52
N VAL A 129 7.89 3.81 3.20
CA VAL A 129 6.74 4.36 2.47
C VAL A 129 6.19 3.30 1.54
N ILE A 130 4.87 3.15 1.54
CA ILE A 130 4.11 2.29 0.64
C ILE A 130 3.09 3.17 -0.06
N MET A 131 2.92 2.99 -1.36
CA MET A 131 1.87 3.64 -2.12
C MET A 131 1.29 2.74 -3.21
N ASP A 132 -0.03 2.80 -3.32
CA ASP A 132 -0.80 2.08 -4.34
C ASP A 132 -1.81 3.05 -4.98
N PRO A 133 -1.29 4.06 -5.70
CA PRO A 133 -2.13 5.12 -6.25
C PRO A 133 -3.02 4.60 -7.39
N PRO A 134 -4.25 5.10 -7.51
CA PRO A 134 -5.11 4.77 -8.64
C PRO A 134 -4.55 5.33 -9.95
N SER A 135 -4.93 4.74 -11.09
CA SER A 135 -4.60 5.28 -12.41
C SER A 135 -5.20 6.68 -12.60
N TYR A 136 -6.42 6.89 -12.09
CA TYR A 136 -7.14 8.15 -12.14
C TYR A 136 -7.96 8.34 -10.87
N GLY A 137 -8.03 9.57 -10.37
CA GLY A 137 -8.84 9.94 -9.23
C GLY A 137 -9.27 11.41 -9.24
N ARG A 138 -10.32 11.72 -8.48
CA ARG A 138 -10.72 13.11 -8.22
C ARG A 138 -10.79 13.34 -6.72
N GLY A 139 -10.12 14.38 -6.27
CA GLY A 139 -10.22 14.86 -4.90
C GLY A 139 -11.55 15.55 -4.62
N ALA A 140 -11.88 15.71 -3.35
CA ALA A 140 -13.14 16.32 -2.90
C ALA A 140 -13.32 17.79 -3.34
N LYS A 141 -12.24 18.48 -3.71
CA LYS A 141 -12.24 19.88 -4.18
C LYS A 141 -11.99 20.01 -5.68
N GLY A 142 -12.14 18.90 -6.43
CA GLY A 142 -11.94 18.89 -7.88
C GLY A 142 -10.50 18.66 -8.34
N GLU A 143 -9.58 18.39 -7.41
CA GLU A 143 -8.21 18.00 -7.78
C GLU A 143 -8.24 16.74 -8.66
N VAL A 144 -7.44 16.73 -9.72
CA VAL A 144 -7.33 15.59 -10.63
C VAL A 144 -6.00 14.89 -10.37
N TRP A 145 -6.09 13.60 -10.07
CA TRP A 145 -4.95 12.70 -10.03
C TRP A 145 -4.92 11.88 -11.33
N GLN A 146 -3.78 11.88 -11.99
CA GLN A 146 -3.43 10.98 -13.10
C GLN A 146 -2.07 10.39 -12.80
N PHE A 147 -1.98 9.06 -12.79
CA PHE A 147 -0.75 8.37 -12.38
C PHE A 147 0.47 8.88 -13.15
N GLU A 148 0.40 8.90 -14.47
CA GLU A 148 1.51 9.26 -15.36
C GLU A 148 2.04 10.68 -15.13
N ASN A 149 1.16 11.59 -14.72
CA ASN A 149 1.49 13.00 -14.55
C ASN A 149 1.95 13.33 -13.13
N ASN A 150 1.56 12.53 -12.14
CA ASN A 150 1.70 12.92 -10.73
C ASN A 150 2.62 12.00 -9.90
N ILE A 151 2.91 10.78 -10.39
CA ILE A 151 3.62 9.80 -9.56
C ILE A 151 5.04 10.22 -9.23
N TYR A 152 5.78 10.78 -10.20
CA TYR A 152 7.16 11.23 -9.98
C TYR A 152 7.23 12.28 -8.86
N ASP A 153 6.41 13.33 -8.97
CA ASP A 153 6.39 14.43 -7.99
C ASP A 153 5.96 13.95 -6.60
N LEU A 154 5.02 13.00 -6.53
CA LEU A 154 4.61 12.43 -5.26
C LEU A 154 5.72 11.60 -4.60
N VAL A 155 6.44 10.78 -5.38
CA VAL A 155 7.56 10.00 -4.85
C VAL A 155 8.67 10.93 -4.37
N GLU A 156 9.02 11.95 -5.17
CA GLU A 156 10.02 12.94 -4.78
C GLU A 156 9.60 13.69 -3.49
N LEU A 157 8.34 14.12 -3.41
CA LEU A 157 7.79 14.73 -2.20
C LEU A 157 7.93 13.81 -0.98
N CYS A 158 7.60 12.51 -1.12
CA CYS A 158 7.70 11.52 -0.06
C CYS A 158 9.13 11.25 0.41
N THR A 159 10.15 11.52 -0.39
CA THR A 159 11.55 11.42 0.08
C THR A 159 11.84 12.35 1.25
N ASN A 160 11.10 13.47 1.38
CA ASN A 160 11.29 14.44 2.47
C ASN A 160 10.70 13.98 3.81
N VAL A 161 9.89 12.93 3.84
CA VAL A 161 9.39 12.31 5.07
C VAL A 161 10.11 11.00 5.42
N LEU A 162 11.08 10.56 4.62
CA LEU A 162 11.92 9.42 4.99
C LEU A 162 12.85 9.80 6.15
N SER A 163 13.10 8.84 7.03
CA SER A 163 14.09 8.96 8.10
C SER A 163 15.51 8.96 7.54
N ASP A 164 16.50 9.25 8.37
CA ASP A 164 17.92 9.20 7.96
C ASP A 164 18.39 7.75 7.70
N ASN A 165 17.65 6.76 8.21
CA ASN A 165 17.93 5.35 8.02
C ASN A 165 16.68 4.61 7.53
N PRO A 166 16.18 4.91 6.31
CA PRO A 166 14.98 4.30 5.78
C PRO A 166 15.22 2.81 5.48
N LEU A 167 14.14 2.02 5.57
CA LEU A 167 14.17 0.58 5.36
C LEU A 167 13.77 0.20 3.94
N PHE A 168 12.63 0.75 3.47
CA PHE A 168 12.17 0.50 2.10
C PHE A 168 11.21 1.58 1.57
N PHE A 169 11.07 1.59 0.25
CA PHE A 169 10.04 2.33 -0.47
C PHE A 169 9.39 1.40 -1.49
N LEU A 170 8.06 1.29 -1.48
CA LEU A 170 7.28 0.43 -2.37
C LEU A 170 6.23 1.25 -3.12
N ILE A 171 6.24 1.11 -4.45
CA ILE A 171 5.21 1.66 -5.33
C ILE A 171 4.52 0.49 -6.05
N ASN A 172 3.20 0.46 -6.02
CA ASN A 172 2.38 -0.42 -6.86
C ASN A 172 1.69 0.36 -7.96
N SER A 173 1.36 -0.28 -9.06
CA SER A 173 0.51 0.29 -10.10
C SER A 173 -0.28 -0.78 -10.84
N TYR A 174 -1.51 -0.44 -11.16
CA TYR A 174 -2.41 -1.19 -12.05
C TYR A 174 -2.72 -0.38 -13.32
N THR A 175 -1.93 0.66 -13.57
CA THR A 175 -2.12 1.55 -14.71
C THR A 175 -1.66 0.85 -15.99
N THR A 176 -2.57 0.67 -16.94
CA THR A 176 -2.27 0.06 -18.24
C THR A 176 -1.28 0.93 -19.03
N GLY A 177 -0.31 0.28 -19.67
CA GLY A 177 0.70 0.95 -20.50
C GLY A 177 1.94 1.45 -19.74
N ILE A 178 1.97 1.29 -18.40
CA ILE A 178 3.16 1.56 -17.59
C ILE A 178 3.93 0.24 -17.37
N SER A 179 5.23 0.22 -17.66
CA SER A 179 6.09 -0.92 -17.34
C SER A 179 6.63 -0.82 -15.91
N SER A 180 6.99 -1.96 -15.30
CA SER A 180 7.63 -1.96 -13.98
C SER A 180 8.96 -1.20 -13.97
N LYS A 181 9.67 -1.16 -15.11
CA LYS A 181 10.91 -0.40 -15.27
C LYS A 181 10.71 1.11 -15.02
N VAL A 182 9.56 1.66 -15.38
CA VAL A 182 9.25 3.08 -15.11
C VAL A 182 9.21 3.34 -13.59
N LEU A 183 8.64 2.43 -12.80
CA LEU A 183 8.61 2.55 -11.35
C LEU A 183 10.02 2.49 -10.75
N GLU A 184 10.87 1.60 -11.26
CA GLU A 184 12.28 1.51 -10.85
C GLU A 184 13.05 2.78 -11.17
N ASP A 185 12.86 3.34 -12.38
CA ASP A 185 13.55 4.56 -12.81
C ASP A 185 13.09 5.77 -11.98
N ILE A 186 11.80 5.85 -11.60
CA ILE A 186 11.32 6.87 -10.66
C ILE A 186 12.04 6.74 -9.31
N LEU A 187 12.12 5.52 -8.75
CA LEU A 187 12.82 5.29 -7.49
C LEU A 187 14.31 5.57 -7.59
N ASN A 188 14.93 5.26 -8.72
CA ASN A 188 16.33 5.56 -8.98
C ASN A 188 16.60 7.06 -9.01
N LEU A 189 15.74 7.83 -9.67
CA LEU A 189 15.87 9.28 -9.82
C LEU A 189 15.49 10.07 -8.56
N THR A 190 14.82 9.44 -7.59
CA THR A 190 14.31 10.09 -6.37
C THR A 190 14.94 9.51 -5.11
N VAL A 191 14.51 8.31 -4.69
CA VAL A 191 14.93 7.69 -3.42
C VAL A 191 16.40 7.27 -3.46
N ALA A 192 16.84 6.55 -4.51
CA ALA A 192 18.21 6.05 -4.62
C ALA A 192 19.24 7.17 -4.81
N LYS A 193 18.80 8.35 -5.27
CA LYS A 193 19.64 9.55 -5.35
C LYS A 193 20.05 10.07 -3.95
N LYS A 194 19.20 9.85 -2.94
CA LYS A 194 19.42 10.30 -1.56
C LYS A 194 19.96 9.20 -0.65
N TYR A 195 19.57 7.95 -0.92
CA TYR A 195 19.87 6.81 -0.05
C TYR A 195 20.47 5.66 -0.85
N LYS A 196 21.58 5.12 -0.37
CA LYS A 196 22.15 3.89 -0.96
C LYS A 196 21.23 2.71 -0.67
N GLY A 197 21.02 1.85 -1.65
CA GLY A 197 20.16 0.69 -1.52
C GLY A 197 20.05 -0.09 -2.81
N LYS A 198 19.16 -1.08 -2.83
CA LYS A 198 18.88 -1.90 -3.99
C LYS A 198 17.54 -1.51 -4.61
N LEU A 199 17.48 -1.57 -5.92
CA LEU A 199 16.25 -1.38 -6.69
C LEU A 199 15.80 -2.73 -7.26
N GLU A 200 14.51 -2.95 -7.25
CA GLU A 200 13.86 -4.10 -7.85
C GLU A 200 12.53 -3.65 -8.44
N SER A 201 12.18 -4.18 -9.60
CA SER A 201 10.86 -4.00 -10.19
C SER A 201 10.39 -5.27 -10.88
N GLY A 202 9.08 -5.42 -10.98
CA GLY A 202 8.50 -6.59 -11.60
C GLY A 202 6.98 -6.55 -11.65
N GLU A 203 6.43 -7.66 -12.08
CA GLU A 203 4.98 -7.88 -12.08
C GLU A 203 4.56 -8.54 -10.77
N ILE A 204 3.39 -8.15 -10.27
CA ILE A 204 2.70 -8.87 -9.20
C ILE A 204 1.55 -9.67 -9.79
N GLY A 205 1.31 -10.85 -9.23
CA GLY A 205 0.24 -11.70 -9.69
C GLY A 205 -0.07 -12.84 -8.75
N ILE A 206 -1.06 -13.62 -9.12
CA ILE A 206 -1.52 -14.78 -8.36
C ILE A 206 -0.89 -16.04 -8.95
N PRO A 207 -0.10 -16.81 -8.17
CA PRO A 207 0.45 -18.09 -8.62
C PRO A 207 -0.70 -19.06 -8.95
N MET A 208 -0.60 -19.74 -10.06
CA MET A 208 -1.53 -20.79 -10.45
C MET A 208 -1.17 -22.11 -9.75
N GLU A 209 -2.16 -22.81 -9.21
CA GLU A 209 -1.95 -24.13 -8.63
C GLU A 209 -1.42 -25.12 -9.69
N ASN A 210 -0.49 -25.97 -9.27
CA ASN A 210 0.11 -27.01 -10.09
C ASN A 210 0.76 -26.52 -11.40
N SER A 211 1.26 -25.30 -11.42
CA SER A 211 1.89 -24.67 -12.58
C SER A 211 2.99 -23.72 -12.14
N SER A 212 3.95 -23.45 -13.05
CA SER A 212 4.92 -22.36 -12.88
C SER A 212 4.39 -21.00 -13.36
N LEU A 213 3.12 -20.96 -13.83
CA LEU A 213 2.51 -19.75 -14.34
C LEU A 213 1.99 -18.87 -13.23
N VAL A 214 1.95 -17.56 -13.50
CA VAL A 214 1.39 -16.53 -12.62
C VAL A 214 0.35 -15.75 -13.42
N LEU A 215 -0.84 -15.54 -12.85
CA LEU A 215 -1.82 -14.63 -13.41
C LEU A 215 -1.34 -13.19 -13.14
N PRO A 216 -0.89 -12.44 -14.16
CA PRO A 216 -0.41 -11.09 -13.94
C PRO A 216 -1.57 -10.15 -13.57
N CYS A 217 -1.36 -9.32 -12.55
CA CYS A 217 -2.39 -8.41 -12.04
C CYS A 217 -1.96 -6.95 -12.07
N GLY A 218 -0.71 -6.66 -11.73
CA GLY A 218 -0.16 -5.32 -11.67
C GLY A 218 1.37 -5.33 -11.66
N ILE A 219 1.97 -4.19 -11.36
CA ILE A 219 3.43 -4.01 -11.32
C ILE A 219 3.85 -3.39 -10.00
N TYR A 220 5.10 -3.59 -9.63
CA TYR A 220 5.73 -2.93 -8.49
C TYR A 220 7.11 -2.37 -8.84
N GLY A 221 7.50 -1.34 -8.10
CA GLY A 221 8.88 -0.88 -7.94
C GLY A 221 9.22 -0.85 -6.46
N ARG A 222 10.40 -1.36 -6.09
CA ARG A 222 10.90 -1.40 -4.71
C ARG A 222 12.29 -0.80 -4.65
N TRP A 223 12.51 0.00 -3.62
CA TRP A 223 13.83 0.34 -3.13
C TRP A 223 13.96 -0.23 -1.71
N GLU A 224 15.09 -0.82 -1.40
CA GLU A 224 15.43 -1.30 -0.06
C GLU A 224 16.86 -0.94 0.31
N LYS A 225 17.09 -0.70 1.58
CA LYS A 225 18.42 -0.45 2.12
C LYS A 225 19.30 -1.69 2.12
#